data_572fe435dad6f12e11e9f4407883d69e
#
_entry.id   572fe435dad6f12e11e9f4407883d69e
#
_cell.length_a   1.000
_cell.length_b   1.000
_cell.length_c   1.000
_cell.angle_alpha   90.00
_cell.angle_beta   90.00
_cell.angle_gamma   90.00
#
_symmetry.space_group_name_H-M   'P 1'
#
loop_
_entity.id
_entity.type
_entity.pdbx_description
1 polymer ?
#
loop_
_entity_poly.entity_id
_entity_poly.type
_entity_poly.pdbx_seq_one_letter_code
_entity_poly.pdbx_strand_id
1 'polypeptide(L)'
;MAGEIYLSNLSGQFDYQSILQKYQQLKFQQVDLIKQKEQAIQQKESAFKSFADLLKNFRSDFEALADPKLFDKKSVTISNEEVASVTITDPAKLQEMNLEFSVDRLASKDVWLSQSGVADKSDAPATEDGTLTLTIDGTDIDIDYTASDSLSQIVDKINQSSDKVGASLFFDGSQYRLLISSTQTGEQQSISMSDSGDLLQNLQMGDEDDGSHVQVAQNAQIDIFGQKVQSQTNTFANLLDGLTLEVHKVSSEPVDIGIVSDEKSAKDVFQKILGDYNSLVDYIKDATGKNGPLSGDYTLHSIRSQIFSLMTPLMEKGLLSVDHETGHLSLEGTKFDELYRQDKDSLESMRQELTDTLQPYLDSLFDPYGVVKQKEKSYDRQIQKYEESIESILKRIEKESEIMKKEFIHLDSIMAQMNDIKTRLTAILPKKTQ
;
A
#
# COMPACT_ATOMS: atom_id res chain seq x y z
N MET A 1 2.10 -21.38 50.93
CA MET A 1 1.45 -22.70 50.84
C MET A 1 2.39 -23.67 51.51
N ALA A 2 1.99 -24.16 52.68
CA ALA A 2 2.76 -25.12 53.46
C ALA A 2 2.71 -26.47 52.75
N GLY A 3 3.86 -27.01 52.35
CA GLY A 3 3.96 -28.31 51.75
C GLY A 3 3.62 -29.39 52.79
N GLU A 4 2.44 -30.00 52.59
CA GLU A 4 2.13 -31.25 53.33
C GLU A 4 3.10 -32.32 52.83
N ILE A 5 4.06 -32.67 53.70
CA ILE A 5 4.93 -33.84 53.52
C ILE A 5 4.06 -35.07 53.75
N TYR A 6 3.54 -35.63 52.65
CA TYR A 6 2.85 -36.91 52.71
C TYR A 6 3.90 -38.02 52.84
N LEU A 7 4.01 -38.67 53.99
CA LEU A 7 4.70 -39.95 54.14
C LEU A 7 3.89 -41.01 53.39
N SER A 8 4.26 -41.26 52.14
CA SER A 8 3.64 -42.28 51.29
C SER A 8 4.51 -43.55 51.28
N ASN A 9 3.88 -44.70 51.19
CA ASN A 9 4.49 -46.02 51.19
C ASN A 9 4.98 -46.49 52.58
N LEU A 10 4.17 -46.19 53.60
CA LEU A 10 4.45 -46.64 54.98
C LEU A 10 4.41 -48.16 55.11
N SER A 11 3.62 -48.85 54.29
CA SER A 11 3.52 -50.32 54.28
C SER A 11 4.62 -51.00 53.46
N GLY A 12 5.29 -50.26 52.50
CA GLY A 12 6.28 -50.80 51.58
C GLY A 12 5.74 -51.85 50.58
N GLN A 13 4.41 -52.07 50.55
CA GLN A 13 3.79 -53.13 49.76
C GLN A 13 2.90 -52.69 48.61
N PHE A 14 2.62 -51.36 48.49
CA PHE A 14 1.63 -50.87 47.53
C PHE A 14 2.15 -49.64 46.76
N ASP A 15 2.45 -49.83 45.44
CA ASP A 15 2.89 -48.75 44.55
C ASP A 15 1.69 -48.03 43.92
N TYR A 16 1.05 -47.18 44.70
CA TYR A 16 -0.08 -46.37 44.29
C TYR A 16 0.32 -45.29 43.27
N GLN A 17 1.58 -44.85 43.28
CA GLN A 17 2.05 -43.84 42.33
C GLN A 17 2.01 -44.33 40.89
N SER A 18 2.43 -45.57 40.65
CA SER A 18 2.34 -46.23 39.35
C SER A 18 0.89 -46.36 38.87
N ILE A 19 -0.05 -46.68 39.79
CA ILE A 19 -1.46 -46.78 39.45
C ILE A 19 -2.04 -45.43 39.10
N LEU A 20 -1.74 -44.39 39.87
CA LEU A 20 -2.19 -43.01 39.60
C LEU A 20 -1.64 -42.49 38.28
N GLN A 21 -0.36 -42.73 38.00
CA GLN A 21 0.25 -42.38 36.72
C GLN A 21 -0.42 -43.07 35.52
N LYS A 22 -0.67 -44.36 35.58
CA LYS A 22 -1.38 -45.11 34.54
C LYS A 22 -2.81 -44.59 34.33
N TYR A 23 -3.51 -44.30 35.44
CA TYR A 23 -4.84 -43.70 35.37
C TYR A 23 -4.80 -42.33 34.64
N GLN A 24 -3.92 -41.44 35.06
CA GLN A 24 -3.75 -40.14 34.41
C GLN A 24 -3.37 -40.29 32.92
N GLN A 25 -2.43 -41.16 32.60
CA GLN A 25 -2.04 -41.43 31.21
C GLN A 25 -3.23 -41.88 30.33
N LEU A 26 -4.08 -42.75 30.86
CA LEU A 26 -5.27 -43.24 30.14
C LEU A 26 -6.29 -42.10 29.91
N LYS A 27 -6.47 -41.23 30.88
CA LYS A 27 -7.35 -40.06 30.77
C LYS A 27 -6.80 -38.98 29.82
N PHE A 28 -5.47 -38.73 29.83
CA PHE A 28 -4.83 -37.81 28.90
C PHE A 28 -4.95 -38.25 27.45
N GLN A 29 -5.03 -39.57 27.15
CA GLN A 29 -5.33 -40.05 25.82
C GLN A 29 -6.67 -39.50 25.27
N GLN A 30 -7.66 -39.31 26.14
CA GLN A 30 -8.96 -38.71 25.75
C GLN A 30 -8.78 -37.23 25.40
N VAL A 31 -7.96 -36.49 26.16
CA VAL A 31 -7.62 -35.09 25.87
C VAL A 31 -6.90 -34.99 24.54
N ASP A 32 -5.92 -35.86 24.30
CA ASP A 32 -5.15 -35.87 23.04
C ASP A 32 -6.04 -36.15 21.81
N LEU A 33 -7.01 -37.02 21.92
CA LEU A 33 -7.99 -37.26 20.85
C LEU A 33 -8.84 -36.00 20.56
N ILE A 34 -9.22 -35.25 21.59
CA ILE A 34 -10.01 -34.01 21.39
C ILE A 34 -9.10 -32.91 20.82
N LYS A 35 -7.87 -32.79 21.26
CA LYS A 35 -6.87 -31.88 20.69
C LYS A 35 -6.61 -32.14 19.22
N GLN A 36 -6.52 -33.40 18.80
CA GLN A 36 -6.40 -33.77 17.40
C GLN A 36 -7.62 -33.30 16.57
N LYS A 37 -8.84 -33.44 17.14
CA LYS A 37 -10.06 -32.94 16.47
C LYS A 37 -10.08 -31.43 16.40
N GLU A 38 -9.67 -30.74 17.45
CA GLU A 38 -9.53 -29.28 17.49
C GLU A 38 -8.54 -28.81 16.42
N GLN A 39 -7.36 -29.40 16.36
CA GLN A 39 -6.34 -29.08 15.34
C GLN A 39 -6.87 -29.30 13.91
N ALA A 40 -7.64 -30.37 13.69
CA ALA A 40 -8.26 -30.61 12.38
C ALA A 40 -9.28 -29.50 12.01
N ILE A 41 -10.04 -28.98 12.98
CA ILE A 41 -10.94 -27.84 12.72
C ILE A 41 -10.17 -26.53 12.51
N GLN A 42 -9.10 -26.29 13.26
CA GLN A 42 -8.21 -25.13 13.07
C GLN A 42 -7.57 -25.14 11.68
N GLN A 43 -7.16 -26.29 11.16
CA GLN A 43 -6.68 -26.44 9.79
C GLN A 43 -7.78 -26.12 8.76
N LYS A 44 -9.02 -26.57 8.99
CA LYS A 44 -10.15 -26.21 8.13
C LYS A 44 -10.46 -24.72 8.15
N GLU A 45 -10.46 -24.13 9.33
CA GLU A 45 -10.65 -22.69 9.52
C GLU A 45 -9.59 -21.89 8.78
N SER A 46 -8.31 -22.22 8.95
CA SER A 46 -7.20 -21.57 8.27
C SER A 46 -7.31 -21.67 6.74
N ALA A 47 -7.64 -22.86 6.23
CA ALA A 47 -7.86 -23.04 4.80
C ALA A 47 -9.08 -22.26 4.29
N PHE A 48 -10.17 -22.21 5.08
CA PHE A 48 -11.33 -21.42 4.69
C PHE A 48 -11.05 -19.90 4.71
N LYS A 49 -10.25 -19.40 5.67
CA LYS A 49 -9.79 -18.00 5.70
C LYS A 49 -8.97 -17.67 4.45
N SER A 50 -8.05 -18.55 4.03
CA SER A 50 -7.29 -18.35 2.79
C SER A 50 -8.21 -18.27 1.56
N PHE A 51 -9.25 -19.10 1.49
CA PHE A 51 -10.27 -18.99 0.45
C PHE A 51 -11.02 -17.64 0.52
N ALA A 52 -11.43 -17.24 1.73
CA ALA A 52 -12.13 -15.97 1.93
C ALA A 52 -11.29 -14.76 1.54
N ASP A 53 -9.97 -14.82 1.77
CA ASP A 53 -9.03 -13.77 1.35
C ASP A 53 -8.91 -13.69 -0.18
N LEU A 54 -8.80 -14.83 -0.87
CA LEU A 54 -8.82 -14.87 -2.34
C LEU A 54 -10.15 -14.32 -2.90
N LEU A 55 -11.27 -14.71 -2.31
CA LEU A 55 -12.57 -14.21 -2.71
C LEU A 55 -12.75 -12.71 -2.46
N LYS A 56 -12.14 -12.20 -1.38
CA LYS A 56 -12.12 -10.76 -1.07
C LYS A 56 -11.27 -9.99 -2.09
N ASN A 57 -10.13 -10.53 -2.50
CA ASN A 57 -9.29 -9.92 -3.55
C ASN A 57 -10.06 -9.88 -4.87
N PHE A 58 -10.66 -10.99 -5.28
CA PHE A 58 -11.52 -11.06 -6.47
C PHE A 58 -12.64 -10.01 -6.43
N ARG A 59 -13.33 -9.87 -5.28
CA ARG A 59 -14.37 -8.86 -5.10
C ARG A 59 -13.80 -7.44 -5.23
N SER A 60 -12.68 -7.16 -4.58
CA SER A 60 -12.05 -5.83 -4.62
C SER A 60 -11.58 -5.45 -6.03
N ASP A 61 -11.00 -6.41 -6.76
CA ASP A 61 -10.57 -6.16 -8.13
C ASP A 61 -11.74 -6.06 -9.10
N PHE A 62 -12.85 -6.76 -8.79
CA PHE A 62 -14.09 -6.65 -9.53
C PHE A 62 -14.75 -5.26 -9.41
N GLU A 63 -14.54 -4.54 -8.29
CA GLU A 63 -15.01 -3.15 -8.13
C GLU A 63 -14.45 -2.20 -9.21
N ALA A 64 -13.30 -2.52 -9.81
CA ALA A 64 -12.75 -1.72 -10.92
C ALA A 64 -13.63 -1.76 -12.19
N LEU A 65 -14.45 -2.80 -12.37
CA LEU A 65 -15.45 -2.85 -13.44
C LEU A 65 -16.64 -1.89 -13.19
N ALA A 66 -16.87 -1.49 -11.96
CA ALA A 66 -17.94 -0.54 -11.64
C ALA A 66 -17.64 0.90 -12.10
N ASP A 67 -16.39 1.20 -12.50
CA ASP A 67 -16.03 2.49 -13.04
C ASP A 67 -16.76 2.75 -14.39
N PRO A 68 -17.74 3.67 -14.45
CA PRO A 68 -18.48 3.96 -15.67
C PRO A 68 -17.63 4.57 -16.78
N LYS A 69 -16.41 5.01 -16.44
CA LYS A 69 -15.44 5.60 -17.37
C LYS A 69 -14.35 4.60 -17.79
N LEU A 70 -14.50 3.31 -17.46
CA LEU A 70 -13.48 2.31 -17.75
C LEU A 70 -13.06 2.31 -19.21
N PHE A 71 -14.01 2.39 -20.12
CA PHE A 71 -13.76 2.41 -21.56
C PHE A 71 -13.54 3.81 -22.16
N ASP A 72 -13.72 4.87 -21.37
CA ASP A 72 -13.49 6.26 -21.81
C ASP A 72 -12.08 6.77 -21.48
N LYS A 73 -11.31 5.95 -20.80
CA LYS A 73 -9.91 6.27 -20.49
C LYS A 73 -9.12 6.53 -21.74
N LYS A 74 -8.22 7.50 -21.66
CA LYS A 74 -7.28 7.86 -22.72
C LYS A 74 -5.87 7.58 -22.25
N SER A 75 -5.02 7.18 -23.16
CA SER A 75 -3.58 7.12 -22.96
C SER A 75 -2.88 8.10 -23.89
N VAL A 76 -1.72 8.56 -23.47
CA VAL A 76 -0.89 9.47 -24.27
C VAL A 76 0.45 8.79 -24.52
N THR A 77 0.90 8.89 -25.77
CA THR A 77 2.25 8.54 -26.18
C THR A 77 3.00 9.79 -26.59
N ILE A 78 4.28 9.89 -26.29
CA ILE A 78 5.16 10.95 -26.75
C ILE A 78 6.37 10.34 -27.44
N SER A 79 6.77 10.91 -28.58
CA SER A 79 7.88 10.37 -29.37
C SER A 79 9.25 10.60 -28.73
N ASN A 80 9.38 11.59 -27.85
CA ASN A 80 10.62 11.93 -27.16
C ASN A 80 10.37 12.43 -25.72
N GLU A 81 10.49 11.52 -24.75
CA GLU A 81 10.31 11.81 -23.32
C GLU A 81 11.42 12.69 -22.70
N GLU A 82 12.60 12.79 -23.36
CA GLU A 82 13.66 13.71 -22.90
C GLU A 82 13.29 15.17 -23.16
N VAL A 83 12.47 15.44 -24.18
CA VAL A 83 12.07 16.80 -24.57
C VAL A 83 10.89 17.27 -23.77
N ALA A 84 9.90 16.40 -23.55
CA ALA A 84 8.70 16.77 -22.81
C ALA A 84 8.00 15.56 -22.20
N SER A 85 7.14 15.83 -21.23
CA SER A 85 6.19 14.87 -20.66
C SER A 85 4.77 15.40 -20.75
N VAL A 86 3.81 14.47 -20.81
CA VAL A 86 2.39 14.80 -20.95
C VAL A 86 1.59 14.09 -19.87
N THR A 87 0.72 14.82 -19.19
CA THR A 87 -0.18 14.30 -18.18
C THR A 87 -1.63 14.56 -18.57
N ILE A 88 -2.47 13.51 -18.52
CA ILE A 88 -3.91 13.64 -18.69
C ILE A 88 -4.52 14.09 -17.37
N THR A 89 -5.22 15.21 -17.37
CA THR A 89 -5.93 15.77 -16.22
C THR A 89 -7.43 15.48 -16.25
N ASP A 90 -8.02 15.40 -17.46
CA ASP A 90 -9.42 15.00 -17.65
C ASP A 90 -9.58 14.23 -18.97
N PRO A 91 -9.63 12.89 -18.94
CA PRO A 91 -9.71 12.08 -20.16
C PRO A 91 -11.04 12.27 -20.93
N ALA A 92 -12.11 12.69 -20.24
CA ALA A 92 -13.43 12.86 -20.86
C ALA A 92 -13.47 14.05 -21.85
N LYS A 93 -12.55 15.00 -21.71
CA LYS A 93 -12.45 16.19 -22.60
C LYS A 93 -11.53 15.95 -23.81
N LEU A 94 -10.76 14.87 -23.78
CA LEU A 94 -9.80 14.56 -24.83
C LEU A 94 -10.44 13.75 -25.95
N GLN A 95 -10.18 14.19 -27.21
CA GLN A 95 -10.47 13.40 -28.38
C GLN A 95 -9.21 12.68 -28.89
N GLU A 96 -9.39 11.59 -29.57
CA GLU A 96 -8.26 10.89 -30.21
C GLU A 96 -7.68 11.77 -31.31
N MET A 97 -6.39 12.08 -31.19
CA MET A 97 -5.68 12.93 -32.15
C MET A 97 -4.17 12.75 -32.03
N ASN A 98 -3.47 13.15 -33.08
CA ASN A 98 -2.03 13.32 -33.05
C ASN A 98 -1.70 14.81 -33.11
N LEU A 99 -0.77 15.24 -32.30
CA LEU A 99 -0.26 16.58 -32.17
C LEU A 99 1.25 16.56 -32.43
N GLU A 100 1.72 17.56 -33.16
CA GLU A 100 3.14 17.78 -33.41
C GLU A 100 3.51 19.15 -32.85
N PHE A 101 4.61 19.22 -32.09
CA PHE A 101 5.12 20.47 -31.56
C PHE A 101 6.65 20.47 -31.54
N SER A 102 7.25 21.66 -31.46
CA SER A 102 8.67 21.85 -31.16
C SER A 102 8.84 22.80 -30.00
N VAL A 103 10.01 22.76 -29.31
CA VAL A 103 10.32 23.62 -28.15
C VAL A 103 11.36 24.64 -28.58
N ASP A 104 10.95 25.89 -28.72
CA ASP A 104 11.83 26.98 -29.13
C ASP A 104 12.76 27.39 -27.99
N ARG A 105 12.22 27.54 -26.77
CA ARG A 105 12.96 27.91 -25.57
C ARG A 105 12.24 27.47 -24.30
N LEU A 106 13.01 27.28 -23.23
CA LEU A 106 12.51 27.01 -21.89
C LEU A 106 12.31 28.33 -21.12
N ALA A 107 11.41 28.28 -20.13
CA ALA A 107 11.28 29.35 -19.17
C ALA A 107 12.53 29.39 -18.26
N SER A 108 13.01 30.57 -17.99
CA SER A 108 14.14 30.82 -17.12
C SER A 108 13.82 31.84 -16.02
N LYS A 109 14.57 31.78 -14.93
CA LYS A 109 14.55 32.76 -13.87
C LYS A 109 15.39 33.98 -14.27
N ASP A 110 15.14 35.08 -13.63
CA ASP A 110 16.04 36.21 -13.63
C ASP A 110 17.17 35.99 -12.65
N VAL A 111 18.42 36.20 -13.07
CA VAL A 111 19.60 36.02 -12.21
C VAL A 111 20.60 37.12 -12.43
N TRP A 112 20.93 37.79 -11.33
CA TRP A 112 21.94 38.84 -11.27
C TRP A 112 23.07 38.40 -10.36
N LEU A 113 24.31 38.62 -10.78
CA LEU A 113 25.53 38.37 -10.01
C LEU A 113 26.41 39.60 -10.02
N SER A 114 26.69 40.14 -8.86
CA SER A 114 27.54 41.31 -8.75
C SER A 114 28.93 41.05 -9.37
N GLN A 115 29.49 42.06 -10.08
CA GLN A 115 30.81 41.96 -10.72
C GLN A 115 31.93 42.16 -9.70
N SER A 116 31.66 42.91 -8.62
CA SER A 116 32.55 43.10 -7.47
C SER A 116 31.96 42.42 -6.22
N GLY A 117 32.79 42.21 -5.20
CA GLY A 117 32.39 41.58 -3.95
C GLY A 117 33.32 41.99 -2.79
N VAL A 118 33.14 41.29 -1.66
CA VAL A 118 33.94 41.52 -0.44
C VAL A 118 34.84 40.31 -0.15
N ALA A 119 35.98 40.56 0.55
CA ALA A 119 36.92 39.47 0.86
C ALA A 119 36.36 38.49 1.89
N ASP A 120 35.60 38.97 2.87
CA ASP A 120 34.88 38.14 3.86
C ASP A 120 33.40 38.53 3.83
N LYS A 121 32.53 37.54 3.97
CA LYS A 121 31.08 37.72 4.01
C LYS A 121 30.59 38.62 5.14
N SER A 122 31.42 38.83 6.16
CA SER A 122 31.20 39.75 7.27
C SER A 122 31.60 41.19 6.96
N ASP A 123 32.26 41.45 5.82
CA ASP A 123 32.63 42.80 5.40
C ASP A 123 31.41 43.55 4.87
N ALA A 124 31.39 44.87 5.11
CA ALA A 124 30.34 45.75 4.60
C ALA A 124 30.65 46.18 3.16
N PRO A 125 29.74 45.96 2.19
CA PRO A 125 29.90 46.35 0.80
C PRO A 125 29.55 47.84 0.56
N ALA A 126 28.72 48.45 1.42
CA ALA A 126 28.28 49.83 1.32
C ALA A 126 29.09 50.76 2.24
N THR A 127 29.24 52.01 1.87
CA THR A 127 29.87 53.06 2.70
C THR A 127 28.88 54.11 3.19
N GLU A 128 27.65 54.08 2.67
CA GLU A 128 26.53 54.96 3.03
C GLU A 128 25.28 54.12 3.34
N ASP A 129 24.42 54.68 4.22
CA ASP A 129 23.09 54.08 4.45
C ASP A 129 22.22 54.31 3.22
N GLY A 130 21.38 53.33 2.89
CA GLY A 130 20.51 53.42 1.74
C GLY A 130 19.35 52.44 1.75
N THR A 131 18.55 52.49 0.71
CA THR A 131 17.46 51.57 0.42
C THR A 131 17.69 50.96 -0.96
N LEU A 132 17.87 49.66 -1.00
CA LEU A 132 17.84 48.86 -2.23
C LEU A 132 16.39 48.55 -2.57
N THR A 133 15.92 49.00 -3.73
CA THR A 133 14.58 48.71 -4.25
C THR A 133 14.73 47.68 -5.39
N LEU A 134 14.09 46.52 -5.20
CA LEU A 134 13.96 45.49 -6.22
C LEU A 134 12.53 45.49 -6.76
N THR A 135 12.36 45.76 -8.06
CA THR A 135 11.05 45.74 -8.71
C THR A 135 10.89 44.43 -9.47
N ILE A 136 9.86 43.64 -9.13
CA ILE A 136 9.53 42.39 -9.78
C ILE A 136 7.98 42.29 -9.94
N ASP A 137 7.51 41.93 -11.12
CA ASP A 137 6.07 41.79 -11.43
C ASP A 137 5.29 43.07 -11.02
N GLY A 138 5.91 44.27 -11.30
CA GLY A 138 5.31 45.56 -11.00
C GLY A 138 5.19 45.88 -9.49
N THR A 139 5.87 45.10 -8.64
CA THR A 139 5.88 45.30 -7.17
C THR A 139 7.28 45.72 -6.73
N ASP A 140 7.38 46.85 -6.01
CA ASP A 140 8.61 47.32 -5.41
C ASP A 140 8.79 46.65 -4.05
N ILE A 141 10.02 46.19 -3.80
CA ILE A 141 10.47 45.53 -2.57
C ILE A 141 11.63 46.38 -2.05
N ASP A 142 11.37 47.17 -0.99
CA ASP A 142 12.34 48.05 -0.39
C ASP A 142 13.12 47.33 0.73
N ILE A 143 14.43 47.35 0.66
CA ILE A 143 15.36 46.75 1.61
C ILE A 143 16.28 47.82 2.17
N ASP A 144 15.99 48.28 3.39
CA ASP A 144 16.83 49.28 4.08
C ASP A 144 18.12 48.64 4.58
N TYR A 145 19.24 49.26 4.27
CA TYR A 145 20.57 48.84 4.74
C TYR A 145 21.34 50.00 5.33
N THR A 146 22.32 49.71 6.17
CA THR A 146 23.25 50.67 6.75
C THR A 146 24.68 50.42 6.24
N ALA A 147 25.53 51.43 6.29
CA ALA A 147 26.96 51.33 5.95
C ALA A 147 27.72 50.27 6.77
N SER A 148 27.18 49.82 7.88
CA SER A 148 27.76 48.78 8.73
C SER A 148 27.20 47.37 8.47
N ASP A 149 26.22 47.24 7.63
CA ASP A 149 25.65 45.91 7.31
C ASP A 149 26.63 45.09 6.49
N SER A 150 26.94 43.91 6.97
CA SER A 150 27.77 42.96 6.21
C SER A 150 27.01 42.44 4.98
N LEU A 151 27.72 41.92 3.99
CA LEU A 151 27.12 41.33 2.81
C LEU A 151 26.17 40.18 3.18
N SER A 152 26.49 39.40 4.23
CA SER A 152 25.61 38.34 4.75
C SER A 152 24.29 38.91 5.31
N GLN A 153 24.35 40.03 6.05
CA GLN A 153 23.14 40.67 6.59
C GLN A 153 22.27 41.27 5.48
N ILE A 154 22.86 41.80 4.41
CA ILE A 154 22.11 42.29 3.24
C ILE A 154 21.37 41.11 2.56
N VAL A 155 22.04 39.96 2.38
CA VAL A 155 21.40 38.72 1.85
C VAL A 155 20.22 38.29 2.72
N ASP A 156 20.40 38.30 4.05
CA ASP A 156 19.32 37.94 4.98
C ASP A 156 18.13 38.91 4.89
N LYS A 157 18.41 40.24 4.77
CA LYS A 157 17.36 41.26 4.61
C LYS A 157 16.59 41.06 3.29
N ILE A 158 17.26 40.80 2.18
CA ILE A 158 16.61 40.52 0.88
C ILE A 158 15.71 39.31 1.01
N ASN A 159 16.21 38.20 1.58
CA ASN A 159 15.44 36.95 1.73
C ASN A 159 14.24 37.07 2.70
N GLN A 160 14.26 38.02 3.64
CA GLN A 160 13.18 38.30 4.55
C GLN A 160 12.13 39.27 4.00
N SER A 161 12.47 40.07 2.98
CA SER A 161 11.62 41.12 2.45
C SER A 161 10.51 40.59 1.55
N SER A 162 10.72 39.48 0.82
CA SER A 162 9.75 38.93 -0.13
C SER A 162 10.06 37.48 -0.45
N ASP A 163 9.00 36.70 -0.79
CA ASP A 163 9.08 35.35 -1.36
C ASP A 163 9.28 35.34 -2.89
N LYS A 164 9.20 36.49 -3.55
CA LYS A 164 9.39 36.62 -5.00
C LYS A 164 10.86 36.62 -5.43
N VAL A 165 11.77 37.08 -4.55
CA VAL A 165 13.21 37.17 -4.81
C VAL A 165 13.98 36.34 -3.80
N GLY A 166 15.08 35.78 -4.23
CA GLY A 166 16.03 35.09 -3.37
C GLY A 166 17.44 35.68 -3.57
N ALA A 167 18.19 35.88 -2.47
CA ALA A 167 19.57 36.27 -2.50
C ALA A 167 20.47 35.21 -1.90
N SER A 168 21.70 35.11 -2.38
CA SER A 168 22.74 34.24 -1.84
C SER A 168 24.13 34.80 -2.05
N LEU A 169 25.10 34.23 -1.33
CA LEU A 169 26.52 34.56 -1.50
C LEU A 169 27.15 33.54 -2.45
N PHE A 170 27.79 34.07 -3.48
CA PHE A 170 28.59 33.29 -4.41
C PHE A 170 30.08 33.56 -4.16
N PHE A 171 30.87 32.54 -3.78
CA PHE A 171 32.30 32.65 -3.64
C PHE A 171 33.00 32.26 -4.94
N ASP A 172 33.73 33.21 -5.55
CA ASP A 172 34.39 33.01 -6.84
C ASP A 172 35.82 32.45 -6.73
N GLY A 173 36.29 32.13 -5.50
CA GLY A 173 37.62 31.68 -5.19
C GLY A 173 38.49 32.79 -4.57
N SER A 174 38.08 34.07 -4.62
CA SER A 174 38.77 35.21 -4.06
C SER A 174 37.88 36.14 -3.23
N GLN A 175 36.63 36.30 -3.61
CA GLN A 175 35.67 37.20 -2.96
C GLN A 175 34.27 36.61 -2.93
N TYR A 176 33.45 37.12 -1.99
CA TYR A 176 32.04 36.83 -1.89
C TYR A 176 31.24 37.85 -2.69
N ARG A 177 30.46 37.41 -3.65
CA ARG A 177 29.59 38.20 -4.52
C ARG A 177 28.13 38.03 -4.14
N LEU A 178 27.34 39.07 -4.37
CA LEU A 178 25.90 39.03 -4.22
C LEU A 178 25.26 38.40 -5.46
N LEU A 179 24.49 37.34 -5.26
CA LEU A 179 23.63 36.73 -6.28
C LEU A 179 22.19 37.00 -5.88
N ILE A 180 21.42 37.62 -6.79
CA ILE A 180 19.96 37.83 -6.64
C ILE A 180 19.26 37.09 -7.77
N SER A 181 18.20 36.38 -7.46
CA SER A 181 17.39 35.69 -8.46
C SER A 181 15.91 35.74 -8.17
N SER A 182 15.09 35.69 -9.22
CA SER A 182 13.67 35.46 -9.04
C SER A 182 13.43 34.05 -8.51
N THR A 183 12.40 33.87 -7.71
CA THR A 183 12.01 32.52 -7.19
C THR A 183 11.29 31.71 -8.24
N GLN A 184 10.57 32.38 -9.16
CA GLN A 184 9.84 31.76 -10.26
C GLN A 184 10.48 32.12 -11.61
N THR A 185 10.12 31.36 -12.65
CA THR A 185 10.52 31.59 -14.04
C THR A 185 9.51 32.49 -14.75
N GLY A 186 9.89 32.99 -15.91
CA GLY A 186 9.00 33.72 -16.80
C GLY A 186 9.31 35.20 -16.91
N GLU A 187 8.95 35.80 -18.02
CA GLU A 187 9.26 37.17 -18.37
C GLU A 187 8.73 38.19 -17.35
N GLN A 188 7.58 37.93 -16.70
CA GLN A 188 7.05 38.79 -15.63
C GLN A 188 7.90 38.76 -14.36
N GLN A 189 8.81 37.81 -14.23
CA GLN A 189 9.73 37.69 -13.09
C GLN A 189 11.06 38.39 -13.31
N SER A 190 11.17 39.27 -14.32
CA SER A 190 12.33 40.14 -14.52
C SER A 190 12.51 41.09 -13.34
N ILE A 191 13.74 41.20 -12.82
CA ILE A 191 14.10 42.05 -11.70
C ILE A 191 14.79 43.29 -12.23
N SER A 192 14.28 44.46 -11.91
CA SER A 192 15.01 45.71 -12.02
C SER A 192 15.39 46.22 -10.63
N MET A 193 16.51 46.92 -10.56
CA MET A 193 17.12 47.36 -9.29
C MET A 193 17.39 48.86 -9.30
N SER A 194 17.18 49.51 -8.17
CA SER A 194 17.62 50.86 -7.91
C SER A 194 18.11 50.97 -6.46
N ASP A 195 18.99 51.88 -6.20
CA ASP A 195 19.63 52.08 -4.90
C ASP A 195 19.72 53.59 -4.58
N SER A 196 19.34 53.95 -3.36
CA SER A 196 19.45 55.34 -2.88
C SER A 196 20.81 55.65 -2.25
N GLY A 197 21.63 54.62 -1.94
CA GLY A 197 22.99 54.72 -1.43
C GLY A 197 24.03 54.29 -2.48
N ASP A 198 25.08 53.59 -2.05
CA ASP A 198 26.20 53.18 -2.89
C ASP A 198 26.40 51.64 -3.03
N LEU A 199 25.46 50.85 -2.54
CA LEU A 199 25.56 49.40 -2.51
C LEU A 199 25.71 48.79 -3.93
N LEU A 200 24.77 49.13 -4.85
CA LEU A 200 24.81 48.61 -6.21
C LEU A 200 26.07 49.10 -6.97
N GLN A 201 26.49 50.35 -6.75
CA GLN A 201 27.67 50.88 -7.37
C GLN A 201 28.95 50.15 -6.90
N ASN A 202 29.10 49.90 -5.58
CA ASN A 202 30.25 49.21 -5.01
C ASN A 202 30.32 47.74 -5.42
N LEU A 203 29.17 47.10 -5.54
CA LEU A 203 29.04 45.72 -6.01
C LEU A 203 29.10 45.60 -7.55
N GLN A 204 29.08 46.74 -8.26
CA GLN A 204 28.99 46.77 -9.73
C GLN A 204 27.86 45.86 -10.24
N MET A 205 26.63 46.24 -9.88
CA MET A 205 25.44 45.45 -10.14
C MET A 205 24.23 46.33 -10.46
N GLY A 206 23.36 45.88 -11.32
CA GLY A 206 22.07 46.54 -11.64
C GLY A 206 22.05 47.26 -12.97
N ASP A 207 23.16 47.26 -13.75
CA ASP A 207 23.20 47.71 -15.13
C ASP A 207 23.23 46.49 -16.07
N GLU A 208 22.32 46.43 -17.03
CA GLU A 208 22.23 45.33 -18.00
C GLU A 208 23.50 45.22 -18.87
N ASP A 209 24.22 46.32 -19.06
CA ASP A 209 25.42 46.39 -19.92
C ASP A 209 26.74 46.09 -19.18
N ASP A 210 26.73 45.98 -17.85
CA ASP A 210 27.94 45.74 -17.02
C ASP A 210 28.29 44.25 -16.89
N GLY A 211 27.46 43.36 -17.39
CA GLY A 211 27.64 41.90 -17.30
C GLY A 211 27.20 41.31 -15.97
N SER A 212 26.55 42.09 -15.08
CA SER A 212 25.95 41.59 -13.84
C SER A 212 24.65 40.81 -14.08
N HIS A 213 23.94 41.04 -15.18
CA HIS A 213 22.73 40.28 -15.55
C HIS A 213 23.11 38.97 -16.26
N VAL A 214 23.30 37.90 -15.46
CA VAL A 214 23.83 36.62 -15.97
C VAL A 214 22.78 35.72 -16.62
N GLN A 215 21.52 35.93 -16.30
CA GLN A 215 20.41 35.20 -16.91
C GLN A 215 19.15 36.07 -16.93
N VAL A 216 18.61 36.28 -18.10
CA VAL A 216 17.36 37.03 -18.30
C VAL A 216 16.15 36.12 -18.07
N ALA A 217 15.17 36.66 -17.34
CA ALA A 217 13.86 35.99 -17.20
C ALA A 217 13.15 35.85 -18.56
N GLN A 218 12.72 34.71 -18.91
CA GLN A 218 11.96 34.49 -20.16
C GLN A 218 10.88 33.42 -20.00
N ASN A 219 9.87 33.54 -20.83
CA ASN A 219 8.81 32.52 -20.95
C ASN A 219 9.31 31.30 -21.73
N ALA A 220 8.81 30.11 -21.36
CA ALA A 220 8.86 28.97 -22.26
C ALA A 220 8.06 29.27 -23.53
N GLN A 221 8.51 28.77 -24.67
CA GLN A 221 7.82 28.89 -25.93
C GLN A 221 7.88 27.59 -26.72
N ILE A 222 6.71 27.14 -27.17
CA ILE A 222 6.56 26.01 -28.06
C ILE A 222 5.93 26.49 -29.39
N ASP A 223 6.24 25.80 -30.46
CA ASP A 223 5.51 25.94 -31.73
C ASP A 223 4.62 24.70 -31.92
N ILE A 224 3.31 24.91 -31.96
CA ILE A 224 2.33 23.87 -32.22
C ILE A 224 1.38 24.34 -33.32
N PHE A 225 1.23 23.55 -34.36
CA PHE A 225 0.46 23.89 -35.56
C PHE A 225 0.92 25.21 -36.23
N GLY A 226 2.19 25.58 -36.12
CA GLY A 226 2.71 26.85 -36.60
C GLY A 226 2.30 28.07 -35.77
N GLN A 227 1.75 27.83 -34.57
CA GLN A 227 1.40 28.85 -33.61
C GLN A 227 2.38 28.84 -32.42
N LYS A 228 2.94 29.99 -32.09
CA LYS A 228 3.82 30.15 -30.94
C LYS A 228 3.02 30.37 -29.67
N VAL A 229 3.06 29.40 -28.79
CA VAL A 229 2.39 29.43 -27.47
C VAL A 229 3.44 29.65 -26.39
N GLN A 230 3.18 30.56 -25.44
CA GLN A 230 4.09 30.88 -24.36
C GLN A 230 3.49 30.53 -23.01
N SER A 231 4.36 30.20 -22.07
CA SER A 231 4.04 30.00 -20.64
C SER A 231 5.12 30.62 -19.76
N GLN A 232 4.73 31.19 -18.63
CA GLN A 232 5.66 31.70 -17.60
C GLN A 232 6.53 30.60 -17.00
N THR A 233 6.06 29.35 -17.06
CA THR A 233 6.77 28.17 -16.58
C THR A 233 7.02 27.21 -17.72
N ASN A 234 7.77 26.12 -17.48
CA ASN A 234 7.93 25.03 -18.43
C ASN A 234 6.69 24.13 -18.56
N THR A 235 5.56 24.52 -17.95
CA THR A 235 4.30 23.79 -17.95
C THR A 235 3.24 24.55 -18.74
N PHE A 236 2.57 23.86 -19.66
CA PHE A 236 1.47 24.34 -20.47
C PHE A 236 0.18 23.62 -20.04
N ALA A 237 -0.47 24.10 -18.99
CA ALA A 237 -1.63 23.45 -18.37
C ALA A 237 -2.92 23.57 -19.18
N ASN A 238 -3.02 24.53 -20.12
CA ASN A 238 -4.23 24.82 -20.88
C ASN A 238 -4.01 24.73 -22.41
N LEU A 239 -3.01 23.95 -22.82
CA LEU A 239 -2.72 23.76 -24.25
C LEU A 239 -3.90 23.06 -24.96
N LEU A 240 -4.42 22.02 -24.30
CA LEU A 240 -5.67 21.34 -24.61
C LEU A 240 -6.43 21.13 -23.30
N ASP A 241 -7.76 21.30 -23.35
CA ASP A 241 -8.60 21.02 -22.18
C ASP A 241 -8.51 19.53 -21.83
N GLY A 242 -8.09 19.23 -20.60
CA GLY A 242 -7.84 17.87 -20.12
C GLY A 242 -6.40 17.35 -20.26
N LEU A 243 -5.44 18.21 -20.72
CA LEU A 243 -4.04 17.80 -20.92
C LEU A 243 -3.08 18.88 -20.41
N THR A 244 -2.03 18.45 -19.73
CA THR A 244 -0.90 19.29 -19.33
C THR A 244 0.38 18.79 -20.00
N LEU A 245 1.07 19.69 -20.69
CA LEU A 245 2.38 19.45 -21.31
C LEU A 245 3.44 20.13 -20.44
N GLU A 246 4.50 19.40 -20.08
CA GLU A 246 5.68 19.92 -19.41
C GLU A 246 6.90 19.71 -20.32
N VAL A 247 7.65 20.79 -20.60
CA VAL A 247 8.82 20.77 -21.48
C VAL A 247 10.10 20.80 -20.65
N HIS A 248 11.08 19.97 -21.03
CA HIS A 248 12.35 19.80 -20.31
C HIS A 248 13.57 20.22 -21.09
N LYS A 249 13.46 20.21 -22.44
CA LYS A 249 14.59 20.46 -23.33
C LYS A 249 14.13 21.17 -24.60
N VAL A 250 14.95 22.06 -25.11
CA VAL A 250 14.76 22.69 -26.42
C VAL A 250 14.92 21.64 -27.52
N SER A 251 14.02 21.65 -28.49
CA SER A 251 14.08 20.79 -29.67
C SER A 251 13.50 21.50 -30.88
N SER A 252 14.31 21.65 -31.93
CA SER A 252 13.86 22.10 -33.19
C SER A 252 13.23 20.97 -34.07
N GLU A 253 13.50 19.71 -33.70
CA GLU A 253 12.86 18.57 -34.31
C GLU A 253 11.46 18.37 -33.69
N PRO A 254 10.46 18.08 -34.53
CA PRO A 254 9.10 17.85 -34.06
C PRO A 254 9.00 16.69 -33.09
N VAL A 255 8.19 16.89 -32.06
CA VAL A 255 7.83 15.88 -31.08
C VAL A 255 6.35 15.56 -31.23
N ASP A 256 6.02 14.28 -31.45
CA ASP A 256 4.66 13.81 -31.63
C ASP A 256 4.03 13.43 -30.29
N ILE A 257 2.81 13.87 -30.06
CA ILE A 257 1.92 13.43 -29.00
C ILE A 257 0.76 12.69 -29.65
N GLY A 258 0.62 11.39 -29.35
CA GLY A 258 -0.54 10.59 -29.72
C GLY A 258 -1.52 10.45 -28.55
N ILE A 259 -2.75 10.91 -28.71
CA ILE A 259 -3.84 10.70 -27.76
C ILE A 259 -4.73 9.60 -28.31
N VAL A 260 -4.80 8.48 -27.63
CA VAL A 260 -5.55 7.29 -28.06
C VAL A 260 -6.42 6.77 -26.92
N SER A 261 -7.45 5.99 -27.26
CA SER A 261 -8.22 5.26 -26.25
C SER A 261 -7.33 4.25 -25.51
N ASP A 262 -7.49 4.16 -24.19
CA ASP A 262 -6.70 3.25 -23.35
C ASP A 262 -7.33 1.85 -23.31
N GLU A 263 -7.33 1.19 -24.46
CA GLU A 263 -7.79 -0.19 -24.62
C GLU A 263 -7.05 -1.17 -23.71
N LYS A 264 -5.76 -0.92 -23.49
CA LYS A 264 -4.91 -1.77 -22.68
C LYS A 264 -5.35 -1.77 -21.21
N SER A 265 -5.55 -0.58 -20.63
CA SER A 265 -6.00 -0.46 -19.22
C SER A 265 -7.34 -1.18 -19.00
N ALA A 266 -8.28 -1.03 -19.94
CA ALA A 266 -9.55 -1.72 -19.85
C ALA A 266 -9.39 -3.25 -19.93
N LYS A 267 -8.54 -3.73 -20.83
CA LYS A 267 -8.23 -5.15 -21.00
C LYS A 267 -7.54 -5.74 -19.76
N ASP A 268 -6.59 -5.00 -19.20
CA ASP A 268 -5.85 -5.40 -17.98
C ASP A 268 -6.80 -5.60 -16.78
N VAL A 269 -7.85 -4.79 -16.64
CA VAL A 269 -8.89 -4.95 -15.61
C VAL A 269 -9.58 -6.30 -15.77
N PHE A 270 -10.04 -6.66 -16.97
CA PHE A 270 -10.65 -7.97 -17.21
C PHE A 270 -9.70 -9.12 -16.97
N GLN A 271 -8.45 -9.01 -17.44
CA GLN A 271 -7.44 -10.06 -17.25
C GLN A 271 -7.13 -10.29 -15.77
N LYS A 272 -7.06 -9.21 -14.97
CA LYS A 272 -6.82 -9.31 -13.54
C LYS A 272 -7.96 -10.05 -12.82
N ILE A 273 -9.20 -9.67 -13.10
CA ILE A 273 -10.38 -10.33 -12.52
C ILE A 273 -10.43 -11.81 -12.89
N LEU A 274 -10.12 -12.14 -14.14
CA LEU A 274 -10.06 -13.55 -14.59
C LEU A 274 -8.91 -14.32 -13.92
N GLY A 275 -7.76 -13.67 -13.69
CA GLY A 275 -6.66 -14.23 -12.93
C GLY A 275 -7.04 -14.57 -11.49
N ASP A 276 -7.78 -13.70 -10.83
CA ASP A 276 -8.28 -13.93 -9.47
C ASP A 276 -9.32 -15.05 -9.43
N TYR A 277 -10.23 -15.08 -10.41
CA TYR A 277 -11.16 -16.19 -10.57
C TYR A 277 -10.43 -17.52 -10.76
N ASN A 278 -9.43 -17.57 -11.62
CA ASN A 278 -8.65 -18.78 -11.87
C ASN A 278 -7.89 -19.22 -10.60
N SER A 279 -7.38 -18.27 -9.83
CA SER A 279 -6.75 -18.53 -8.52
C SER A 279 -7.74 -19.14 -7.52
N LEU A 280 -8.99 -18.67 -7.52
CA LEU A 280 -10.07 -19.29 -6.73
C LEU A 280 -10.34 -20.73 -7.19
N VAL A 281 -10.38 -20.97 -8.51
CA VAL A 281 -10.62 -22.32 -9.07
C VAL A 281 -9.52 -23.29 -8.63
N ASP A 282 -8.25 -22.90 -8.76
CA ASP A 282 -7.10 -23.72 -8.35
C ASP A 282 -7.12 -23.99 -6.85
N TYR A 283 -7.33 -22.96 -6.04
CA TYR A 283 -7.43 -23.12 -4.59
C TYR A 283 -8.57 -24.09 -4.18
N ILE A 284 -9.74 -23.96 -4.79
CA ILE A 284 -10.87 -24.83 -4.50
C ILE A 284 -10.53 -26.29 -4.84
N LYS A 285 -9.92 -26.52 -6.01
CA LYS A 285 -9.47 -27.84 -6.44
C LYS A 285 -8.54 -28.49 -5.41
N ASP A 286 -7.54 -27.73 -4.94
CA ASP A 286 -6.53 -28.23 -4.00
C ASP A 286 -7.13 -28.42 -2.59
N ALA A 287 -7.83 -27.41 -2.08
CA ALA A 287 -8.38 -27.44 -0.72
C ALA A 287 -9.49 -28.48 -0.51
N THR A 288 -10.30 -28.74 -1.55
CA THR A 288 -11.42 -29.70 -1.48
C THR A 288 -11.08 -31.08 -2.04
N GLY A 289 -9.90 -31.24 -2.64
CA GLY A 289 -9.42 -32.52 -3.17
C GLY A 289 -9.32 -33.61 -2.10
N LYS A 290 -9.00 -34.85 -2.50
CA LYS A 290 -9.02 -36.04 -1.64
C LYS A 290 -8.25 -35.88 -0.32
N ASN A 291 -7.14 -35.16 -0.34
CA ASN A 291 -6.27 -34.93 0.82
C ASN A 291 -6.28 -33.44 1.28
N GLY A 292 -7.14 -32.64 0.71
CA GLY A 292 -7.25 -31.24 1.05
C GLY A 292 -7.92 -31.02 2.42
N PRO A 293 -7.58 -29.91 3.11
CA PRO A 293 -8.11 -29.63 4.44
C PRO A 293 -9.64 -29.42 4.45
N LEU A 294 -10.23 -29.01 3.32
CA LEU A 294 -11.66 -28.78 3.15
C LEU A 294 -12.33 -29.90 2.33
N SER A 295 -11.72 -31.10 2.28
CA SER A 295 -12.30 -32.25 1.58
C SER A 295 -13.76 -32.50 2.06
N GLY A 296 -14.69 -32.59 1.11
CA GLY A 296 -16.13 -32.78 1.37
C GLY A 296 -16.89 -31.47 1.69
N ASP A 297 -16.26 -30.30 1.66
CA ASP A 297 -16.93 -29.02 1.82
C ASP A 297 -17.45 -28.51 0.46
N TYR A 298 -18.77 -28.56 0.27
CA TYR A 298 -19.39 -28.08 -0.97
C TYR A 298 -19.59 -26.57 -1.04
N THR A 299 -19.34 -25.82 0.03
CA THR A 299 -19.57 -24.38 0.08
C THR A 299 -18.74 -23.65 -0.97
N LEU A 300 -17.46 -24.01 -1.10
CA LEU A 300 -16.53 -23.39 -2.05
C LEU A 300 -16.96 -23.63 -3.49
N HIS A 301 -17.36 -24.89 -3.79
CA HIS A 301 -17.85 -25.25 -5.12
C HIS A 301 -19.15 -24.51 -5.48
N SER A 302 -20.05 -24.32 -4.51
CA SER A 302 -21.31 -23.58 -4.71
C SER A 302 -21.04 -22.12 -5.05
N ILE A 303 -20.13 -21.47 -4.32
CA ILE A 303 -19.73 -20.07 -4.59
C ILE A 303 -19.11 -19.96 -5.99
N ARG A 304 -18.15 -20.83 -6.34
CA ARG A 304 -17.54 -20.85 -7.67
C ARG A 304 -18.58 -21.04 -8.77
N SER A 305 -19.50 -21.99 -8.61
CA SER A 305 -20.50 -22.28 -9.61
C SER A 305 -21.45 -21.11 -9.83
N GLN A 306 -21.80 -20.38 -8.78
CA GLN A 306 -22.62 -19.17 -8.89
C GLN A 306 -21.88 -18.04 -9.61
N ILE A 307 -20.59 -17.78 -9.26
CA ILE A 307 -19.76 -16.80 -9.97
C ILE A 307 -19.67 -17.17 -11.45
N PHE A 308 -19.36 -18.43 -11.76
CA PHE A 308 -19.28 -18.91 -13.14
C PHE A 308 -20.60 -18.70 -13.91
N SER A 309 -21.74 -19.02 -13.28
CA SER A 309 -23.06 -18.82 -13.88
C SER A 309 -23.35 -17.35 -14.20
N LEU A 310 -22.93 -16.43 -13.32
CA LEU A 310 -23.11 -14.99 -13.53
C LEU A 310 -22.18 -14.43 -14.62
N MET A 311 -21.07 -15.12 -14.93
CA MET A 311 -20.14 -14.76 -16.03
C MET A 311 -20.53 -15.40 -17.37
N THR A 312 -21.47 -16.33 -17.39
CA THR A 312 -21.91 -17.04 -18.61
C THR A 312 -22.35 -16.11 -19.76
N PRO A 313 -23.06 -14.98 -19.51
CA PRO A 313 -23.45 -14.07 -20.60
C PRO A 313 -22.26 -13.52 -21.41
N LEU A 314 -21.10 -13.33 -20.77
CA LEU A 314 -19.88 -12.90 -21.46
C LEU A 314 -19.31 -14.01 -22.36
N MET A 315 -19.45 -15.27 -21.96
CA MET A 315 -19.05 -16.45 -22.76
C MET A 315 -19.96 -16.61 -23.98
N GLU A 316 -21.27 -16.45 -23.81
CA GLU A 316 -22.25 -16.54 -24.90
C GLU A 316 -22.03 -15.47 -25.98
N LYS A 317 -21.55 -14.29 -25.57
CA LYS A 317 -21.17 -13.20 -26.49
C LYS A 317 -19.74 -13.36 -27.04
N GLY A 318 -19.03 -14.44 -26.68
CA GLY A 318 -17.70 -14.77 -27.17
C GLY A 318 -16.58 -13.90 -26.60
N LEU A 319 -16.83 -13.18 -25.51
CA LEU A 319 -15.81 -12.34 -24.85
C LEU A 319 -14.90 -13.16 -23.93
N LEU A 320 -15.44 -14.24 -23.32
CA LEU A 320 -14.69 -15.16 -22.48
C LEU A 320 -14.72 -16.56 -23.07
N SER A 321 -13.63 -17.31 -22.88
CA SER A 321 -13.56 -18.74 -23.13
C SER A 321 -13.26 -19.51 -21.83
N VAL A 322 -13.65 -20.78 -21.78
CA VAL A 322 -13.41 -21.68 -20.65
C VAL A 322 -12.53 -22.83 -21.08
N ASP A 323 -11.49 -23.09 -20.32
CA ASP A 323 -10.73 -24.34 -20.39
C ASP A 323 -11.50 -25.44 -19.63
N HIS A 324 -12.00 -26.43 -20.35
CA HIS A 324 -12.81 -27.52 -19.79
C HIS A 324 -12.04 -28.48 -18.87
N GLU A 325 -10.69 -28.52 -18.94
CA GLU A 325 -9.87 -29.38 -18.08
C GLU A 325 -9.60 -28.74 -16.72
N THR A 326 -9.30 -27.46 -16.73
CA THR A 326 -8.97 -26.69 -15.52
C THR A 326 -10.18 -25.97 -14.91
N GLY A 327 -11.12 -25.57 -15.75
CA GLY A 327 -12.22 -24.68 -15.38
C GLY A 327 -11.82 -23.20 -15.36
N HIS A 328 -10.63 -22.86 -15.88
CA HIS A 328 -10.13 -21.50 -15.99
C HIS A 328 -10.89 -20.73 -17.06
N LEU A 329 -11.02 -19.43 -16.82
CA LEU A 329 -11.55 -18.47 -17.80
C LEU A 329 -10.41 -17.63 -18.36
N SER A 330 -10.53 -17.31 -19.65
CA SER A 330 -9.64 -16.39 -20.34
C SER A 330 -10.40 -15.40 -21.19
N LEU A 331 -9.83 -14.19 -21.33
CA LEU A 331 -10.37 -13.14 -22.18
C LEU A 331 -10.03 -13.45 -23.64
N GLU A 332 -11.04 -13.41 -24.53
CA GLU A 332 -10.86 -13.49 -25.97
C GLU A 332 -10.38 -12.12 -26.50
N GLY A 333 -9.04 -11.92 -26.46
CA GLY A 333 -8.42 -10.65 -26.72
C GLY A 333 -8.81 -10.04 -28.06
N THR A 334 -8.88 -10.85 -29.14
CA THR A 334 -9.29 -10.37 -30.48
C THR A 334 -10.73 -9.88 -30.48
N LYS A 335 -11.63 -10.57 -29.78
CA LYS A 335 -13.03 -10.17 -29.67
C LYS A 335 -13.21 -8.91 -28.83
N PHE A 336 -12.43 -8.78 -27.75
CA PHE A 336 -12.39 -7.58 -26.94
C PHE A 336 -11.96 -6.38 -27.76
N ASP A 337 -10.85 -6.49 -28.50
CA ASP A 337 -10.28 -5.43 -29.35
C ASP A 337 -11.26 -5.00 -30.45
N GLU A 338 -11.95 -5.98 -31.05
CA GLU A 338 -13.00 -5.72 -32.05
C GLU A 338 -14.15 -4.89 -31.44
N LEU A 339 -14.71 -5.34 -30.31
CA LEU A 339 -15.83 -4.66 -29.65
C LEU A 339 -15.40 -3.27 -29.15
N TYR A 340 -14.20 -3.16 -28.57
CA TYR A 340 -13.68 -1.90 -28.06
C TYR A 340 -13.58 -0.82 -29.14
N ARG A 341 -13.21 -1.21 -30.35
CA ARG A 341 -13.05 -0.27 -31.51
C ARG A 341 -14.32 -0.03 -32.29
N GLN A 342 -15.20 -1.04 -32.42
CA GLN A 342 -16.33 -1.00 -33.34
C GLN A 342 -17.69 -0.88 -32.65
N ASP A 343 -17.80 -1.40 -31.41
CA ASP A 343 -19.07 -1.49 -30.66
C ASP A 343 -18.86 -1.37 -29.16
N LYS A 344 -18.34 -0.22 -28.76
CA LYS A 344 -18.05 0.10 -27.36
C LYS A 344 -19.30 0.02 -26.46
N ASP A 345 -20.46 0.36 -27.02
CA ASP A 345 -21.74 0.33 -26.32
C ASP A 345 -22.11 -1.11 -25.90
N SER A 346 -21.78 -2.11 -26.72
CA SER A 346 -21.94 -3.52 -26.36
C SER A 346 -21.03 -3.92 -25.21
N LEU A 347 -19.77 -3.49 -25.20
CA LEU A 347 -18.86 -3.74 -24.06
C LEU A 347 -19.38 -3.07 -22.79
N GLU A 348 -19.84 -1.83 -22.87
CA GLU A 348 -20.39 -1.09 -21.74
C GLU A 348 -21.65 -1.79 -21.19
N SER A 349 -22.55 -2.25 -22.07
CA SER A 349 -23.73 -3.00 -21.68
C SER A 349 -23.37 -4.32 -20.97
N MET A 350 -22.35 -5.03 -21.45
CA MET A 350 -21.85 -6.26 -20.84
C MET A 350 -21.22 -5.98 -19.47
N ARG A 351 -20.43 -4.92 -19.37
CA ARG A 351 -19.84 -4.46 -18.10
C ARG A 351 -20.93 -4.17 -17.08
N GLN A 352 -21.95 -3.39 -17.47
CA GLN A 352 -23.06 -3.01 -16.62
C GLN A 352 -23.85 -4.24 -16.15
N GLU A 353 -24.23 -5.13 -17.07
CA GLU A 353 -24.94 -6.38 -16.74
C GLU A 353 -24.16 -7.22 -15.73
N LEU A 354 -22.85 -7.37 -15.94
CA LEU A 354 -22.00 -8.13 -15.04
C LEU A 354 -21.88 -7.46 -13.67
N THR A 355 -21.71 -6.13 -13.65
CA THR A 355 -21.61 -5.36 -12.41
C THR A 355 -22.92 -5.42 -11.62
N ASP A 356 -24.08 -5.28 -12.28
CA ASP A 356 -25.38 -5.29 -11.63
C ASP A 356 -25.77 -6.66 -11.05
N THR A 357 -25.18 -7.74 -11.57
CA THR A 357 -25.50 -9.11 -11.14
C THR A 357 -24.46 -9.70 -10.20
N LEU A 358 -23.17 -9.59 -10.52
CA LEU A 358 -22.10 -10.24 -9.78
C LEU A 358 -21.67 -9.45 -8.53
N GLN A 359 -21.60 -8.10 -8.61
CA GLN A 359 -21.19 -7.29 -7.45
C GLN A 359 -22.10 -7.49 -6.23
N PRO A 360 -23.45 -7.41 -6.35
CA PRO A 360 -24.33 -7.66 -5.21
C PRO A 360 -24.19 -9.06 -4.64
N TYR A 361 -23.96 -10.07 -5.51
CA TYR A 361 -23.71 -11.43 -5.05
C TYR A 361 -22.43 -11.51 -4.22
N LEU A 362 -21.30 -10.95 -4.72
CA LEU A 362 -20.02 -10.94 -4.01
C LEU A 362 -20.14 -10.22 -2.66
N ASP A 363 -20.85 -9.09 -2.63
CA ASP A 363 -21.10 -8.33 -1.39
C ASP A 363 -21.88 -9.16 -0.38
N SER A 364 -22.93 -9.86 -0.82
CA SER A 364 -23.78 -10.70 0.03
C SER A 364 -23.00 -11.83 0.73
N LEU A 365 -21.91 -12.32 0.13
CA LEU A 365 -21.07 -13.37 0.72
C LEU A 365 -20.40 -12.92 2.02
N PHE A 366 -20.06 -11.62 2.12
CA PHE A 366 -19.36 -11.00 3.25
C PHE A 366 -20.26 -10.27 4.23
N ASP A 367 -21.56 -10.18 3.97
CA ASP A 367 -22.53 -9.60 4.90
C ASP A 367 -22.48 -10.32 6.27
N PRO A 368 -22.95 -9.67 7.36
CA PRO A 368 -22.97 -10.29 8.69
C PRO A 368 -23.67 -11.66 8.75
N TYR A 369 -24.60 -11.91 7.84
CA TYR A 369 -25.34 -13.17 7.66
C TYR A 369 -24.90 -13.93 6.41
N GLY A 370 -23.92 -13.41 5.67
CA GLY A 370 -23.37 -14.04 4.47
C GLY A 370 -22.66 -15.36 4.76
N VAL A 371 -22.58 -16.21 3.73
CA VAL A 371 -22.07 -17.57 3.88
C VAL A 371 -20.63 -17.61 4.40
N VAL A 372 -19.78 -16.65 4.02
CA VAL A 372 -18.40 -16.56 4.50
C VAL A 372 -18.38 -16.33 6.01
N LYS A 373 -19.09 -15.31 6.50
CA LYS A 373 -19.15 -14.97 7.92
C LYS A 373 -19.79 -16.05 8.77
N GLN A 374 -20.83 -16.70 8.26
CA GLN A 374 -21.47 -17.82 8.96
C GLN A 374 -20.55 -19.03 9.09
N LYS A 375 -19.75 -19.31 8.07
CA LYS A 375 -18.80 -20.41 8.08
C LYS A 375 -17.65 -20.15 9.05
N GLU A 376 -17.06 -18.94 9.04
CA GLU A 376 -16.05 -18.52 10.03
C GLU A 376 -16.57 -18.71 11.46
N LYS A 377 -17.72 -18.12 11.78
CA LYS A 377 -18.36 -18.29 13.10
C LYS A 377 -18.67 -19.77 13.46
N SER A 378 -18.90 -20.61 12.47
CA SER A 378 -19.12 -22.03 12.71
C SER A 378 -17.84 -22.74 13.15
N TYR A 379 -16.69 -22.42 12.54
CA TYR A 379 -15.40 -22.96 12.96
C TYR A 379 -15.00 -22.44 14.34
N ASP A 380 -15.13 -21.13 14.61
CA ASP A 380 -14.88 -20.55 15.92
C ASP A 380 -15.65 -21.27 17.03
N ARG A 381 -16.96 -21.48 16.83
CA ARG A 381 -17.81 -22.19 17.80
C ARG A 381 -17.38 -23.63 18.01
N GLN A 382 -16.91 -24.31 16.98
CA GLN A 382 -16.44 -25.69 17.10
C GLN A 382 -15.14 -25.77 17.90
N ILE A 383 -14.20 -24.84 17.62
CA ILE A 383 -12.94 -24.74 18.36
C ILE A 383 -13.21 -24.46 19.84
N GLN A 384 -14.00 -23.44 20.13
CA GLN A 384 -14.38 -23.10 21.51
C GLN A 384 -15.00 -24.30 22.25
N LYS A 385 -15.87 -25.05 21.60
CA LYS A 385 -16.49 -26.24 22.19
C LYS A 385 -15.45 -27.33 22.52
N TYR A 386 -14.41 -27.51 21.69
CA TYR A 386 -13.33 -28.45 21.99
C TYR A 386 -12.46 -27.94 23.15
N GLU A 387 -12.13 -26.66 23.19
CA GLU A 387 -11.38 -26.04 24.29
C GLU A 387 -12.12 -26.20 25.65
N GLU A 388 -13.42 -25.88 25.68
CA GLU A 388 -14.25 -26.06 26.89
C GLU A 388 -14.31 -27.54 27.31
N SER A 389 -14.37 -28.47 26.35
CA SER A 389 -14.36 -29.90 26.63
C SER A 389 -13.03 -30.37 27.21
N ILE A 390 -11.91 -29.90 26.65
CA ILE A 390 -10.55 -30.19 27.18
C ILE A 390 -10.41 -29.66 28.60
N GLU A 391 -10.79 -28.42 28.86
CA GLU A 391 -10.72 -27.81 30.19
C GLU A 391 -11.57 -28.61 31.22
N SER A 392 -12.79 -28.98 30.83
CA SER A 392 -13.68 -29.79 31.70
C SER A 392 -13.07 -31.14 32.05
N ILE A 393 -12.46 -31.83 31.06
CA ILE A 393 -11.84 -33.14 31.28
C ILE A 393 -10.59 -32.97 32.16
N LEU A 394 -9.76 -31.97 31.94
CA LEU A 394 -8.57 -31.71 32.77
C LEU A 394 -8.94 -31.45 34.25
N LYS A 395 -9.94 -30.60 34.51
CA LYS A 395 -10.47 -30.36 35.87
C LYS A 395 -10.99 -31.65 36.54
N ARG A 396 -11.64 -32.51 35.75
CA ARG A 396 -12.13 -33.80 36.26
C ARG A 396 -10.97 -34.74 36.58
N ILE A 397 -9.95 -34.85 35.72
CA ILE A 397 -8.74 -35.65 35.96
C ILE A 397 -8.04 -35.20 37.23
N GLU A 398 -7.88 -33.90 37.44
CA GLU A 398 -7.28 -33.32 38.63
C GLU A 398 -8.06 -33.73 39.89
N LYS A 399 -9.37 -33.51 39.91
CA LYS A 399 -10.24 -33.84 41.04
C LYS A 399 -10.26 -35.36 41.34
N GLU A 400 -10.39 -36.21 40.32
CA GLU A 400 -10.37 -37.65 40.46
C GLU A 400 -9.00 -38.14 40.97
N SER A 401 -7.91 -37.55 40.50
CA SER A 401 -6.56 -37.84 40.95
C SER A 401 -6.34 -37.47 42.45
N GLU A 402 -6.89 -36.35 42.88
CA GLU A 402 -6.84 -35.95 44.29
C GLU A 402 -7.63 -36.90 45.22
N ILE A 403 -8.83 -37.31 44.78
CA ILE A 403 -9.66 -38.27 45.51
C ILE A 403 -8.91 -39.63 45.64
N MET A 404 -8.42 -40.15 44.51
CA MET A 404 -7.67 -41.41 44.49
C MET A 404 -6.43 -41.34 45.38
N LYS A 405 -5.68 -40.21 45.38
CA LYS A 405 -4.54 -40.01 46.22
C LYS A 405 -4.93 -40.09 47.70
N LYS A 406 -6.01 -39.47 48.14
CA LYS A 406 -6.52 -39.53 49.51
C LYS A 406 -6.93 -40.94 49.89
N GLU A 407 -7.64 -41.67 49.02
CA GLU A 407 -8.06 -43.05 49.26
C GLU A 407 -6.86 -43.98 49.37
N PHE A 408 -5.84 -43.83 48.52
CA PHE A 408 -4.61 -44.63 48.60
C PHE A 408 -3.81 -44.36 49.86
N ILE A 409 -3.72 -43.12 50.34
CA ILE A 409 -3.06 -42.78 51.62
C ILE A 409 -3.81 -43.44 52.77
N HIS A 410 -5.14 -43.43 52.74
CA HIS A 410 -5.95 -44.10 53.77
C HIS A 410 -5.77 -45.62 53.76
N LEU A 411 -5.76 -46.25 52.57
CA LEU A 411 -5.50 -47.67 52.40
C LEU A 411 -4.09 -48.07 52.91
N ASP A 412 -3.06 -47.29 52.56
CA ASP A 412 -1.70 -47.55 53.01
C ASP A 412 -1.57 -47.47 54.55
N SER A 413 -2.29 -46.52 55.21
CA SER A 413 -2.39 -46.43 56.63
C SER A 413 -3.04 -47.67 57.28
N ILE A 414 -4.13 -48.18 56.68
CA ILE A 414 -4.81 -49.44 57.16
C ILE A 414 -3.86 -50.64 56.99
N MET A 415 -3.18 -50.74 55.84
CA MET A 415 -2.23 -51.83 55.60
C MET A 415 -1.06 -51.82 56.58
N ALA A 416 -0.52 -50.64 56.93
CA ALA A 416 0.52 -50.48 57.88
C ALA A 416 0.05 -50.95 59.30
N GLN A 417 -1.19 -50.60 59.70
CA GLN A 417 -1.80 -51.09 60.94
C GLN A 417 -1.96 -52.59 60.97
N MET A 418 -2.45 -53.15 59.80
CA MET A 418 -2.59 -54.62 59.70
C MET A 418 -1.25 -55.36 59.77
N ASN A 419 -0.19 -54.80 59.18
CA ASN A 419 1.15 -55.35 59.22
C ASN A 419 1.72 -55.33 60.70
N ASP A 420 1.49 -54.24 61.43
CA ASP A 420 1.86 -54.14 62.84
C ASP A 420 1.13 -55.20 63.68
N ILE A 421 -0.18 -55.38 63.50
CA ILE A 421 -0.99 -56.44 64.17
C ILE A 421 -0.47 -57.82 63.76
N LYS A 422 -0.15 -58.09 62.51
CA LYS A 422 0.40 -59.37 62.06
C LYS A 422 1.75 -59.64 62.64
N THR A 423 2.61 -58.66 62.80
CA THR A 423 3.96 -58.76 63.43
C THR A 423 3.83 -59.07 64.89
N ARG A 424 2.91 -58.40 65.58
CA ARG A 424 2.59 -58.71 67.00
C ARG A 424 2.02 -60.11 67.20
N LEU A 425 1.09 -60.54 66.35
CA LEU A 425 0.55 -61.93 66.42
C LEU A 425 1.60 -62.99 66.13
N THR A 426 2.51 -62.76 65.16
CA THR A 426 3.60 -63.69 64.83
C THR A 426 4.66 -63.79 65.97
N ALA A 427 4.81 -62.72 66.75
CA ALA A 427 5.68 -62.69 67.91
C ALA A 427 5.09 -63.48 69.13
N ILE A 428 3.77 -63.59 69.23
CA ILE A 428 3.01 -64.27 70.32
C ILE A 428 2.81 -65.75 69.96
N LEU A 429 2.77 -66.17 68.74
CA LEU A 429 2.60 -67.55 68.33
C LEU A 429 3.90 -68.34 68.53
N PRO A 430 3.92 -69.44 69.29
CA PRO A 430 5.16 -70.21 69.51
C PRO A 430 5.62 -70.78 68.14
N LYS A 431 6.94 -70.61 67.86
CA LYS A 431 7.60 -71.28 66.70
C LYS A 431 7.40 -72.77 66.87
N LYS A 432 6.60 -73.40 66.00
CA LYS A 432 6.60 -74.85 65.89
C LYS A 432 8.02 -75.26 65.43
N THR A 433 8.82 -75.73 66.33
CA THR A 433 10.05 -76.50 66.08
C THR A 433 9.66 -77.78 65.36
N GLN A 434 10.07 -77.96 64.04
CA GLN A 434 10.26 -79.23 63.41
C GLN A 434 11.59 -79.77 63.86
#